data_9eabbfd5e3a20651868c4c6275e6d555
#
_entry.id   9eabbfd5e3a20651868c4c6275e6d555
#
_cell.length_a   1.000
_cell.length_b   1.000
_cell.length_c   1.000
_cell.angle_alpha   90.00
_cell.angle_beta   90.00
_cell.angle_gamma   90.00
#
_symmetry.space_group_name_H-M   'P 1'
#
loop_
_entity.id
_entity.type
_entity.pdbx_description
1 polymer ?
#
loop_
_entity_poly.entity_id
_entity_poly.type
_entity_poly.pdbx_seq_one_letter_code
_entity_poly.pdbx_strand_id
1 'polypeptide(L)'
;MAGGLAAQEAGLADVIFVGRADHVDAPGATVHDPATSDLTDGFAQVFHELRKHKGMDEAKARAAVQTPLVYAAMLVREGHATGTVGGAVATTSDVVRTAIQVIGKAPDAAMVSSFFAMYPPRSPASDANGLSRAMVYSDCGLVIAPSSTELAAIAAQSAGEQGDRGSFGLAGHPSGPQRRWRIAV
;
A
#
# COMPACT_ATOMS: atom_id res chain seq x y z
N MET A 1 0.21 -10.75 -11.62
CA MET A 1 -0.15 -12.07 -11.07
C MET A 1 1.07 -12.89 -10.68
N ALA A 2 2.00 -13.21 -11.57
CA ALA A 2 3.17 -14.07 -11.24
C ALA A 2 3.93 -13.65 -9.97
N GLY A 3 4.19 -12.35 -9.78
CA GLY A 3 4.87 -11.86 -8.58
C GLY A 3 4.09 -12.06 -7.27
N GLY A 4 2.77 -11.94 -7.31
CA GLY A 4 1.92 -12.21 -6.14
C GLY A 4 1.92 -13.70 -5.78
N LEU A 5 1.80 -14.59 -6.77
CA LEU A 5 1.89 -16.02 -6.54
C LEU A 5 3.26 -16.41 -5.98
N ALA A 6 4.35 -15.90 -6.56
CA ALA A 6 5.70 -16.15 -6.06
C ALA A 6 5.89 -15.65 -4.61
N ALA A 7 5.32 -14.50 -4.24
CA ALA A 7 5.36 -14.01 -2.87
C ALA A 7 4.58 -14.92 -1.90
N GLN A 8 3.44 -15.45 -2.34
CA GLN A 8 2.64 -16.38 -1.55
C GLN A 8 3.34 -17.73 -1.38
N GLU A 9 3.90 -18.30 -2.45
CA GLU A 9 4.68 -19.53 -2.43
C GLU A 9 5.93 -19.41 -1.54
N ALA A 10 6.60 -18.26 -1.60
CA ALA A 10 7.75 -17.97 -0.73
C ALA A 10 7.36 -17.68 0.73
N GLY A 11 6.07 -17.68 1.07
CA GLY A 11 5.58 -17.41 2.41
C GLY A 11 5.78 -15.97 2.88
N LEU A 12 5.99 -15.02 1.96
CA LEU A 12 6.21 -13.61 2.27
C LEU A 12 4.92 -12.88 2.62
N ALA A 13 3.81 -13.25 1.97
CA ALA A 13 2.51 -12.64 2.20
C ALA A 13 1.36 -13.58 1.84
N ASP A 14 0.19 -13.34 2.43
CA ASP A 14 -1.09 -13.85 1.93
C ASP A 14 -1.62 -12.85 0.92
N VAL A 15 -1.78 -13.27 -0.33
CA VAL A 15 -2.13 -12.36 -1.43
C VAL A 15 -3.62 -12.45 -1.72
N ILE A 16 -4.26 -11.27 -1.83
CA ILE A 16 -5.62 -11.10 -2.34
C ILE A 16 -5.50 -10.46 -3.72
N PHE A 17 -5.87 -11.19 -4.76
CA PHE A 17 -5.95 -10.62 -6.10
C PHE A 17 -7.26 -9.84 -6.27
N VAL A 18 -7.18 -8.62 -6.77
CA VAL A 18 -8.33 -7.76 -7.01
C VAL A 18 -8.51 -7.54 -8.51
N GLY A 19 -9.61 -8.03 -9.04
CA GLY A 19 -9.92 -7.95 -10.46
C GLY A 19 -10.98 -8.94 -10.87
N ARG A 20 -11.32 -8.93 -12.16
CA ARG A 20 -12.30 -9.89 -12.69
C ARG A 20 -11.80 -11.32 -12.50
N ALA A 21 -12.65 -12.14 -11.92
CA ALA A 21 -12.30 -13.53 -11.60
C ALA A 21 -11.92 -14.37 -12.82
N ASP A 22 -12.53 -14.09 -13.99
CA ASP A 22 -12.24 -14.75 -15.27
C ASP A 22 -10.88 -14.32 -15.90
N HIS A 23 -10.26 -13.24 -15.38
CA HIS A 23 -8.96 -12.76 -15.82
C HIS A 23 -7.82 -13.11 -14.84
N VAL A 24 -8.14 -13.65 -13.68
CA VAL A 24 -7.16 -14.01 -12.65
C VAL A 24 -6.94 -15.52 -12.67
N ASP A 25 -5.91 -15.94 -13.40
CA ASP A 25 -5.45 -17.32 -13.38
C ASP A 25 -4.50 -17.55 -12.19
N ALA A 26 -5.08 -17.80 -11.03
CA ALA A 26 -4.36 -18.02 -9.77
C ALA A 26 -5.06 -19.11 -8.94
N PRO A 27 -4.89 -20.39 -9.30
CA PRO A 27 -5.55 -21.52 -8.61
C PRO A 27 -5.21 -21.51 -7.11
N GLY A 28 -6.26 -21.58 -6.28
CA GLY A 28 -6.10 -21.60 -4.82
C GLY A 28 -5.82 -20.26 -4.16
N ALA A 29 -5.71 -19.17 -4.94
CA ALA A 29 -5.56 -17.82 -4.39
C ALA A 29 -6.93 -17.19 -4.05
N THR A 30 -6.91 -16.26 -3.10
CA THR A 30 -8.09 -15.44 -2.80
C THR A 30 -8.24 -14.38 -3.90
N VAL A 31 -9.38 -14.38 -4.58
CA VAL A 31 -9.70 -13.40 -5.64
C VAL A 31 -10.94 -12.63 -5.23
N HIS A 32 -10.87 -11.31 -5.29
CA HIS A 32 -12.03 -10.43 -5.14
C HIS A 32 -12.32 -9.72 -6.46
N ASP A 33 -13.47 -10.01 -7.04
CA ASP A 33 -13.99 -9.25 -8.16
C ASP A 33 -14.87 -8.10 -7.63
N PRO A 34 -14.46 -6.84 -7.83
CA PRO A 34 -15.21 -5.69 -7.34
C PRO A 34 -16.64 -5.59 -7.89
N ALA A 35 -16.92 -6.22 -9.03
CA ALA A 35 -18.26 -6.20 -9.62
C ALA A 35 -19.24 -7.15 -8.92
N THR A 36 -18.76 -8.24 -8.33
CA THR A 36 -19.59 -9.33 -7.78
C THR A 36 -19.36 -9.60 -6.31
N SER A 37 -18.38 -8.94 -5.68
CA SER A 37 -18.06 -9.14 -4.28
C SER A 37 -19.14 -8.60 -3.34
N ASP A 38 -19.47 -9.37 -2.31
CA ASP A 38 -20.41 -8.98 -1.26
C ASP A 38 -19.95 -7.75 -0.45
N LEU A 39 -18.67 -7.41 -0.50
CA LEU A 39 -18.10 -6.25 0.19
C LEU A 39 -18.36 -4.93 -0.56
N THR A 40 -18.69 -4.99 -1.84
CA THR A 40 -18.74 -3.80 -2.71
C THR A 40 -19.73 -2.75 -2.24
N ASP A 41 -20.92 -3.16 -1.81
CA ASP A 41 -21.96 -2.24 -1.34
C ASP A 41 -21.57 -1.58 -0.02
N GLY A 42 -21.02 -2.35 0.92
CA GLY A 42 -20.48 -1.80 2.17
C GLY A 42 -19.33 -0.81 1.94
N PHE A 43 -18.41 -1.16 1.05
CA PHE A 43 -17.31 -0.28 0.67
C PHE A 43 -17.80 1.01 -0.02
N ALA A 44 -18.84 0.90 -0.86
CA ALA A 44 -19.42 2.07 -1.51
C ALA A 44 -20.05 3.05 -0.51
N GLN A 45 -20.73 2.53 0.52
CA GLN A 45 -21.29 3.35 1.59
C GLN A 45 -20.19 4.06 2.39
N VAL A 46 -19.15 3.33 2.81
CA VAL A 46 -18.01 3.92 3.51
C VAL A 46 -17.32 4.97 2.66
N PHE A 47 -17.08 4.68 1.38
CA PHE A 47 -16.42 5.64 0.49
C PHE A 47 -17.27 6.88 0.21
N HIS A 48 -18.59 6.72 0.09
CA HIS A 48 -19.53 7.84 0.02
C HIS A 48 -19.42 8.73 1.27
N GLU A 49 -19.51 8.16 2.47
CA GLU A 49 -19.38 8.90 3.72
C GLU A 49 -18.06 9.70 3.82
N LEU A 50 -16.96 9.08 3.39
CA LEU A 50 -15.65 9.74 3.37
C LEU A 50 -15.60 10.94 2.42
N ARG A 51 -16.34 10.90 1.32
CA ARG A 51 -16.18 11.83 0.20
C ARG A 51 -17.40 12.69 -0.09
N LYS A 52 -18.54 12.52 0.61
CA LYS A 52 -19.76 13.32 0.41
C LYS A 52 -19.51 14.81 0.55
N HIS A 53 -18.63 15.23 1.44
CA HIS A 53 -18.23 16.63 1.61
C HIS A 53 -17.47 17.22 0.42
N LYS A 54 -17.05 16.38 -0.54
CA LYS A 54 -16.41 16.77 -1.82
C LYS A 54 -17.34 16.55 -3.02
N GLY A 55 -18.65 16.40 -2.79
CA GLY A 55 -19.64 16.23 -3.85
C GLY A 55 -19.71 14.80 -4.43
N MET A 56 -19.23 13.81 -3.70
CA MET A 56 -19.42 12.40 -4.05
C MET A 56 -20.86 12.00 -3.73
N ASP A 57 -21.59 11.50 -4.71
CA ASP A 57 -22.89 10.83 -4.51
C ASP A 57 -22.72 9.31 -4.44
N GLU A 58 -23.75 8.61 -4.01
CA GLU A 58 -23.73 7.15 -3.82
C GLU A 58 -23.43 6.38 -5.12
N ALA A 59 -23.99 6.84 -6.24
CA ALA A 59 -23.77 6.20 -7.53
C ALA A 59 -22.31 6.31 -7.98
N LYS A 60 -21.71 7.50 -7.82
CA LYS A 60 -20.28 7.71 -8.09
C LYS A 60 -19.39 6.93 -7.13
N ALA A 61 -19.75 6.86 -5.85
CA ALA A 61 -19.00 6.09 -4.87
C ALA A 61 -18.99 4.60 -5.25
N ARG A 62 -20.16 4.05 -5.60
CA ARG A 62 -20.30 2.67 -6.06
C ARG A 62 -19.46 2.40 -7.32
N ALA A 63 -19.56 3.27 -8.32
CA ALA A 63 -18.76 3.15 -9.54
C ALA A 63 -17.25 3.22 -9.27
N ALA A 64 -16.82 4.09 -8.38
CA ALA A 64 -15.41 4.19 -8.00
C ALA A 64 -14.90 2.92 -7.30
N VAL A 65 -15.66 2.36 -6.37
CA VAL A 65 -15.29 1.14 -5.63
C VAL A 65 -15.21 -0.07 -6.55
N GLN A 66 -15.94 -0.10 -7.66
CA GLN A 66 -15.83 -1.16 -8.66
C GLN A 66 -14.49 -1.13 -9.44
N THR A 67 -13.67 -0.09 -9.28
CA THR A 67 -12.32 -0.08 -9.87
C THR A 67 -11.35 -0.85 -8.97
N PRO A 68 -10.49 -1.73 -9.53
CA PRO A 68 -9.58 -2.56 -8.73
C PRO A 68 -8.72 -1.76 -7.76
N LEU A 69 -8.21 -0.60 -8.18
CA LEU A 69 -7.34 0.23 -7.35
C LEU A 69 -8.05 0.78 -6.11
N VAL A 70 -9.27 1.29 -6.25
CA VAL A 70 -10.08 1.80 -5.13
C VAL A 70 -10.52 0.66 -4.24
N TYR A 71 -10.95 -0.46 -4.82
CA TYR A 71 -11.34 -1.65 -4.07
C TYR A 71 -10.20 -2.20 -3.20
N ALA A 72 -8.99 -2.32 -3.77
CA ALA A 72 -7.81 -2.76 -3.02
C ALA A 72 -7.48 -1.81 -1.85
N ALA A 73 -7.62 -0.51 -2.05
CA ALA A 73 -7.45 0.48 -0.99
C ALA A 73 -8.55 0.36 0.09
N MET A 74 -9.80 0.04 -0.30
CA MET A 74 -10.89 -0.22 0.66
C MET A 74 -10.64 -1.48 1.49
N LEU A 75 -10.08 -2.54 0.92
CA LEU A 75 -9.66 -3.72 1.68
C LEU A 75 -8.66 -3.37 2.79
N VAL A 76 -7.73 -2.45 2.51
CA VAL A 76 -6.77 -1.97 3.52
C VAL A 76 -7.49 -1.13 4.58
N ARG A 77 -8.33 -0.19 4.15
CA ARG A 77 -9.04 0.69 5.08
C ARG A 77 -9.92 -0.07 6.05
N GLU A 78 -10.65 -1.07 5.57
CA GLU A 78 -11.59 -1.87 6.38
C GLU A 78 -10.90 -3.06 7.10
N GLY A 79 -9.58 -3.15 7.03
CA GLY A 79 -8.79 -4.14 7.77
C GLY A 79 -8.81 -5.55 7.18
N HIS A 80 -9.31 -5.73 5.96
CA HIS A 80 -9.25 -7.00 5.25
C HIS A 80 -7.85 -7.31 4.71
N ALA A 81 -7.04 -6.27 4.46
CA ALA A 81 -5.64 -6.36 4.06
C ALA A 81 -4.77 -5.41 4.90
N THR A 82 -3.48 -5.71 5.02
CA THR A 82 -2.50 -4.88 5.72
C THR A 82 -1.81 -3.86 4.80
N GLY A 83 -1.89 -4.08 3.50
CA GLY A 83 -1.32 -3.20 2.50
C GLY A 83 -1.83 -3.52 1.11
N THR A 84 -1.51 -2.69 0.14
CA THR A 84 -1.83 -2.91 -1.27
C THR A 84 -0.62 -2.65 -2.16
N VAL A 85 -0.52 -3.40 -3.23
CA VAL A 85 0.49 -3.22 -4.28
C VAL A 85 -0.25 -2.98 -5.59
N GLY A 86 0.00 -1.85 -6.21
CA GLY A 86 -0.63 -1.45 -7.46
C GLY A 86 0.31 -0.63 -8.33
N GLY A 87 -0.12 -0.28 -9.55
CA GLY A 87 0.63 0.61 -10.43
C GLY A 87 1.14 -0.03 -11.72
N ALA A 88 0.87 -1.33 -11.96
CA ALA A 88 1.24 -1.96 -13.21
C ALA A 88 0.54 -1.34 -14.44
N VAL A 89 -0.70 -0.89 -14.25
CA VAL A 89 -1.52 -0.25 -15.29
C VAL A 89 -2.05 1.13 -14.87
N ALA A 90 -1.92 1.49 -13.60
CA ALA A 90 -2.32 2.80 -13.07
C ALA A 90 -1.11 3.73 -12.98
N THR A 91 -1.33 5.03 -13.14
CA THR A 91 -0.28 6.02 -12.96
C THR A 91 0.07 6.17 -11.47
N THR A 92 1.28 6.65 -11.18
CA THR A 92 1.69 6.99 -9.80
C THR A 92 0.70 7.98 -9.17
N SER A 93 0.24 8.96 -9.93
CA SER A 93 -0.75 9.95 -9.47
C SER A 93 -2.08 9.30 -9.06
N ASP A 94 -2.53 8.29 -9.79
CA ASP A 94 -3.79 7.60 -9.46
C ASP A 94 -3.66 6.74 -8.22
N VAL A 95 -2.53 6.05 -8.06
CA VAL A 95 -2.22 5.24 -6.86
C VAL A 95 -2.17 6.14 -5.63
N VAL A 96 -1.40 7.22 -5.67
CA VAL A 96 -1.23 8.16 -4.56
C VAL A 96 -2.56 8.85 -4.23
N ARG A 97 -3.28 9.32 -5.25
CA ARG A 97 -4.60 9.95 -5.07
C ARG A 97 -5.57 8.99 -4.38
N THR A 98 -5.62 7.73 -4.83
CA THR A 98 -6.48 6.71 -4.23
C THR A 98 -6.09 6.43 -2.79
N ALA A 99 -4.80 6.28 -2.50
CA ALA A 99 -4.32 6.06 -1.13
C ALA A 99 -4.73 7.22 -0.21
N ILE A 100 -4.54 8.47 -0.63
CA ILE A 100 -4.94 9.65 0.16
C ILE A 100 -6.47 9.74 0.32
N GLN A 101 -7.22 9.41 -0.71
CA GLN A 101 -8.69 9.54 -0.69
C GLN A 101 -9.38 8.44 0.11
N VAL A 102 -8.84 7.25 0.11
CA VAL A 102 -9.44 6.04 0.71
C VAL A 102 -8.81 5.76 2.07
N ILE A 103 -7.49 5.55 2.12
CA ILE A 103 -6.79 5.18 3.35
C ILE A 103 -6.58 6.41 4.22
N GLY A 104 -6.18 7.52 3.60
CA GLY A 104 -5.87 8.77 4.29
C GLY A 104 -4.41 8.85 4.73
N LYS A 105 -4.10 9.96 5.39
CA LYS A 105 -2.81 10.24 6.02
C LYS A 105 -2.88 9.83 7.50
N ALA A 106 -1.81 9.28 8.05
CA ALA A 106 -1.72 9.03 9.49
C ALA A 106 -1.94 10.34 10.28
N PRO A 107 -2.63 10.29 11.43
CA PRO A 107 -3.00 11.50 12.18
C PRO A 107 -1.81 12.37 12.59
N ASP A 108 -0.69 11.74 12.89
CA ASP A 108 0.57 12.35 13.33
C ASP A 108 1.53 12.70 12.17
N ALA A 109 1.25 12.24 10.94
CA ALA A 109 2.08 12.54 9.80
C ALA A 109 1.88 14.00 9.36
N ALA A 110 2.97 14.75 9.18
CA ALA A 110 2.90 16.12 8.65
C ALA A 110 2.42 16.12 7.19
N MET A 111 2.93 15.17 6.39
CA MET A 111 2.67 15.05 4.96
C MET A 111 2.73 13.60 4.51
N VAL A 112 2.34 13.35 3.26
CA VAL A 112 2.58 12.09 2.57
C VAL A 112 3.87 12.23 1.78
N SER A 113 4.81 11.33 1.97
CA SER A 113 6.07 11.26 1.24
C SER A 113 6.30 9.86 0.70
N SER A 114 7.33 9.70 -0.10
CA SER A 114 7.71 8.42 -0.68
C SER A 114 9.16 8.06 -0.36
N PHE A 115 9.47 6.78 -0.38
CA PHE A 115 10.84 6.32 -0.22
C PHE A 115 11.11 5.07 -1.06
N PHE A 116 12.38 4.84 -1.38
CA PHE A 116 12.88 3.56 -1.87
C PHE A 116 13.55 2.79 -0.75
N ALA A 117 13.14 1.54 -0.56
CA ALA A 117 13.85 0.56 0.23
C ALA A 117 14.86 -0.16 -0.68
N MET A 118 16.13 0.14 -0.52
CA MET A 118 17.21 -0.43 -1.32
C MET A 118 17.90 -1.55 -0.57
N TYR A 119 17.94 -2.72 -1.19
CA TYR A 119 18.62 -3.90 -0.66
C TYR A 119 19.82 -4.22 -1.53
N PRO A 120 21.03 -3.73 -1.19
CA PRO A 120 22.21 -4.02 -1.96
C PRO A 120 22.54 -5.53 -1.91
N PRO A 121 23.09 -6.10 -3.00
CA PRO A 121 23.55 -7.48 -3.01
C PRO A 121 24.57 -7.72 -1.90
N ARG A 122 24.47 -8.83 -1.21
CA ARG A 122 25.48 -9.24 -0.22
C ARG A 122 26.77 -9.61 -0.92
N SER A 123 27.88 -9.05 -0.45
CA SER A 123 29.22 -9.40 -0.86
C SER A 123 30.18 -9.20 0.32
N PRO A 124 31.33 -9.87 0.36
CA PRO A 124 32.33 -9.66 1.41
C PRO A 124 32.74 -8.19 1.57
N ALA A 125 32.84 -7.45 0.47
CA ALA A 125 33.17 -6.04 0.49
C ALA A 125 32.03 -5.18 1.04
N SER A 126 30.77 -5.48 0.72
CA SER A 126 29.61 -4.77 1.26
C SER A 126 29.42 -5.05 2.76
N ASP A 127 29.66 -6.29 3.21
CA ASP A 127 29.58 -6.68 4.60
C ASP A 127 30.67 -5.99 5.45
N ALA A 128 31.89 -5.92 4.94
CA ALA A 128 33.01 -5.24 5.60
C ALA A 128 32.78 -3.74 5.79
N ASN A 129 32.04 -3.10 4.86
CA ASN A 129 31.73 -1.67 4.90
C ASN A 129 30.34 -1.36 5.52
N GLY A 130 29.63 -2.35 6.03
CA GLY A 130 28.28 -2.20 6.56
C GLY A 130 27.21 -1.88 5.50
N LEU A 131 27.53 -1.98 4.21
CA LEU A 131 26.62 -1.72 3.08
C LEU A 131 25.67 -2.87 2.77
N SER A 132 25.76 -3.98 3.50
CA SER A 132 24.82 -5.11 3.39
C SER A 132 23.46 -4.84 4.03
N ARG A 133 23.30 -3.67 4.65
CA ARG A 133 22.03 -3.28 5.28
C ARG A 133 21.11 -2.59 4.27
N ALA A 134 19.80 -2.80 4.46
CA ALA A 134 18.80 -2.03 3.73
C ALA A 134 19.00 -0.53 3.97
N MET A 135 18.88 0.24 2.91
CA MET A 135 18.97 1.70 2.94
C MET A 135 17.65 2.30 2.48
N VAL A 136 17.32 3.46 3.03
CA VAL A 136 16.15 4.24 2.64
C VAL A 136 16.59 5.50 1.94
N TYR A 137 16.04 5.73 0.76
CA TYR A 137 16.19 6.98 0.02
C TYR A 137 14.83 7.67 -0.04
N SER A 138 14.71 8.83 0.54
CA SER A 138 13.52 9.69 0.52
C SER A 138 13.90 11.17 0.30
N ASP A 139 13.10 11.97 -0.31
CA ASP A 139 11.86 11.68 -1.03
C ASP A 139 12.18 11.34 -2.47
N CYS A 140 11.55 10.33 -3.05
CA CYS A 140 11.91 9.83 -4.36
C CYS A 140 10.96 10.27 -5.49
N GLY A 141 10.17 11.32 -5.28
CA GLY A 141 9.39 11.94 -6.35
C GLY A 141 7.93 12.24 -6.05
N LEU A 142 7.53 12.33 -4.80
CA LEU A 142 6.18 12.73 -4.41
C LEU A 142 6.10 14.21 -4.02
N VAL A 143 7.10 14.71 -3.30
CA VAL A 143 7.17 16.11 -2.89
C VAL A 143 8.13 16.86 -3.81
N ILE A 144 7.59 17.85 -4.54
CA ILE A 144 8.37 18.65 -5.47
C ILE A 144 8.97 19.87 -4.72
N ALA A 145 10.31 20.01 -4.77
CA ALA A 145 11.03 21.12 -4.16
C ALA A 145 10.67 21.34 -2.67
N PRO A 146 10.88 20.35 -1.79
CA PRO A 146 10.53 20.47 -0.38
C PRO A 146 11.35 21.57 0.31
N SER A 147 10.71 22.30 1.20
CA SER A 147 11.37 23.22 2.12
C SER A 147 12.24 22.47 3.13
N SER A 148 13.11 23.18 3.85
CA SER A 148 13.95 22.58 4.91
C SER A 148 13.12 21.90 6.00
N THR A 149 11.96 22.48 6.37
CA THR A 149 11.05 21.90 7.35
C THR A 149 10.39 20.62 6.83
N GLU A 150 9.98 20.62 5.56
CA GLU A 150 9.42 19.43 4.92
C GLU A 150 10.46 18.32 4.77
N LEU A 151 11.72 18.66 4.39
CA LEU A 151 12.81 17.68 4.36
C LEU A 151 13.06 17.06 5.73
N ALA A 152 13.02 17.85 6.80
CA ALA A 152 13.18 17.35 8.15
C ALA A 152 12.02 16.38 8.54
N ALA A 153 10.79 16.69 8.16
CA ALA A 153 9.62 15.83 8.38
C ALA A 153 9.74 14.52 7.59
N ILE A 154 10.13 14.59 6.32
CA ILE A 154 10.36 13.42 5.45
C ILE A 154 11.45 12.52 6.05
N ALA A 155 12.56 13.10 6.49
CA ALA A 155 13.67 12.35 7.08
C ALA A 155 13.25 11.66 8.38
N ALA A 156 12.52 12.36 9.25
CA ALA A 156 12.05 11.80 10.52
C ALA A 156 11.05 10.65 10.30
N GLN A 157 10.11 10.81 9.38
CA GLN A 157 9.15 9.75 9.03
C GLN A 157 9.85 8.53 8.43
N SER A 158 10.76 8.74 7.49
CA SER A 158 11.50 7.65 6.84
C SER A 158 12.44 6.92 7.79
N ALA A 159 13.03 7.61 8.77
CA ALA A 159 13.85 7.00 9.82
C ALA A 159 13.00 6.17 10.80
N GLY A 160 11.79 6.64 11.13
CA GLY A 160 10.83 5.90 11.95
C GLY A 160 10.39 4.57 11.32
N GLU A 161 10.21 4.54 10.01
CA GLU A 161 9.88 3.32 9.26
C GLU A 161 11.04 2.31 9.23
N GLN A 162 12.28 2.76 9.42
CA GLN A 162 13.46 1.90 9.51
C GLN A 162 13.60 1.21 10.87
N GLY A 163 12.62 1.42 11.78
CA GLY A 163 12.59 1.00 13.19
C GLY A 163 13.13 -0.38 13.49
N ASP A 164 13.63 -0.43 14.63
CA ASP A 164 14.13 -1.45 15.59
C ASP A 164 14.27 -2.92 15.14
N ARG A 165 14.58 -3.32 13.97
CA ARG A 165 15.01 -4.70 13.56
C ARG A 165 15.12 -4.91 12.05
N GLY A 166 15.30 -3.88 11.26
CA GLY A 166 15.50 -4.07 9.81
C GLY A 166 14.25 -4.55 9.05
N SER A 167 13.07 -4.43 9.64
CA SER A 167 11.80 -4.64 8.97
C SER A 167 11.16 -3.28 8.70
N PHE A 168 10.85 -3.01 7.44
CA PHE A 168 10.04 -1.87 7.07
C PHE A 168 8.62 -2.11 7.59
N GLY A 169 8.23 -1.42 8.66
CA GLY A 169 6.86 -1.35 9.12
C GLY A 169 6.13 -0.24 8.38
N LEU A 170 5.07 -0.55 7.67
CA LEU A 170 4.12 0.47 7.25
C LEU A 170 3.45 1.04 8.50
N ALA A 171 3.33 2.36 8.58
CA ALA A 171 2.71 3.04 9.71
C ALA A 171 1.35 2.42 10.05
N GLY A 172 1.19 1.93 11.29
CA GLY A 172 -0.03 1.32 11.77
C GLY A 172 0.07 -0.16 12.16
N HIS A 173 1.26 -0.78 12.13
CA HIS A 173 1.38 -2.16 12.58
C HIS A 173 1.43 -2.23 14.11
N PRO A 174 0.45 -2.89 14.79
CA PRO A 174 0.57 -3.19 16.20
C PRO A 174 1.75 -4.16 16.43
N SER A 175 2.64 -3.82 17.33
CA SER A 175 3.71 -4.68 17.82
C SER A 175 3.11 -5.94 18.47
N GLY A 176 3.06 -7.04 17.71
CA GLY A 176 2.54 -8.34 18.14
C GLY A 176 3.20 -9.48 17.38
N PRO A 177 3.03 -10.75 17.82
CA PRO A 177 3.69 -11.89 17.21
C PRO A 177 3.35 -12.00 15.73
N GLN A 178 4.36 -12.29 14.92
CA GLN A 178 4.43 -12.33 13.45
C GLN A 178 3.08 -12.62 12.75
N ARG A 179 2.29 -11.57 12.48
CA ARG A 179 1.14 -11.68 11.61
C ARG A 179 1.63 -11.67 10.17
N ARG A 180 1.29 -12.72 9.45
CA ARG A 180 1.56 -12.82 8.02
C ARG A 180 0.91 -11.63 7.30
N TRP A 181 1.67 -10.96 6.43
CA TRP A 181 1.16 -9.83 5.65
C TRP A 181 0.04 -10.29 4.73
N ARG A 182 -1.09 -9.59 4.75
CA ARG A 182 -2.15 -9.80 3.76
C ARG A 182 -2.16 -8.61 2.80
N ILE A 183 -1.83 -8.85 1.55
CA ILE A 183 -1.60 -7.80 0.55
C ILE A 183 -2.63 -7.93 -0.57
N ALA A 184 -3.34 -6.83 -0.87
CA ALA A 184 -4.23 -6.72 -2.01
C ALA A 184 -3.44 -6.27 -3.26
N VAL A 185 -3.56 -7.01 -4.36
CA VAL A 185 -2.83 -6.81 -5.62
C VAL A 185 -3.80 -6.68 -6.79
#